data_2ed388b9aba4df7dcaad49ed115218c4
#
_entry.id   2ed388b9aba4df7dcaad49ed115218c4
#
_cell.length_a   1.000
_cell.length_b   1.000
_cell.length_c   1.000
_cell.angle_alpha   90.00
_cell.angle_beta   90.00
_cell.angle_gamma   90.00
#
_symmetry.space_group_name_H-M   'P 1'
#
loop_
_entity.id
_entity.type
_entity.pdbx_description
1 polymer ?
#
loop_
_entity_poly.entity_id
_entity_poly.type
_entity_poly.pdbx_seq_one_letter_code
_entity_poly.pdbx_strand_id
1 'polypeptide(L)'
;NGKFFDFIYADPPYFLSNGGITCQNGKMVKVDKGNWDKSKGAEINHEFNIAWLTRCQKVLKPNGTIMVSGTLHVIYSIGYAMQQINMKILNNITWQKPNPPPNLACKYFTHSTETIIWAAKNNKSKHLFNYKDMKLLNNNKQMKDVWTMTSPKKDEKKFGRHPTQKPLELINRILLAT
;
A
#
# COMPACT_ATOMS: atom_id res chain seq x y z
N ASN A 1 0.46 -10.99 -27.81
CA ASN A 1 0.99 -9.63 -27.66
C ASN A 1 0.78 -9.15 -26.22
N GLY A 2 1.72 -9.49 -25.33
CA GLY A 2 1.69 -9.07 -23.92
C GLY A 2 1.85 -7.55 -23.84
N LYS A 3 0.82 -6.86 -23.34
CA LYS A 3 0.96 -5.46 -22.96
C LYS A 3 1.77 -5.44 -21.65
N PHE A 4 2.94 -4.81 -21.66
CA PHE A 4 3.78 -4.66 -20.48
C PHE A 4 3.55 -3.27 -19.88
N PHE A 5 3.54 -3.21 -18.54
CA PHE A 5 3.34 -1.98 -17.78
C PHE A 5 4.67 -1.42 -17.28
N ASP A 6 4.80 -0.09 -17.30
CA ASP A 6 5.93 0.60 -16.70
C ASP A 6 5.82 0.63 -15.18
N PHE A 7 4.58 0.77 -14.68
CA PHE A 7 4.28 0.89 -13.27
C PHE A 7 2.97 0.17 -12.90
N ILE A 8 2.93 -0.43 -11.73
CA ILE A 8 1.74 -1.01 -11.10
C ILE A 8 1.61 -0.42 -9.69
N TYR A 9 0.44 0.12 -9.35
CA TYR A 9 0.05 0.35 -7.97
C TYR A 9 -1.00 -0.69 -7.57
N ALA A 10 -0.78 -1.36 -6.44
CA ALA A 10 -1.69 -2.39 -5.93
C ALA A 10 -2.09 -2.09 -4.47
N ASP A 11 -3.39 -2.24 -4.20
CA ASP A 11 -4.00 -2.16 -2.87
C ASP A 11 -4.75 -3.49 -2.61
N PRO A 12 -4.02 -4.57 -2.27
CA PRO A 12 -4.59 -5.90 -2.15
C PRO A 12 -5.45 -6.04 -0.89
N PRO A 13 -6.19 -7.16 -0.70
CA PRO A 13 -6.86 -7.46 0.55
C PRO A 13 -5.89 -7.45 1.74
N TYR A 14 -6.31 -6.83 2.86
CA TYR A 14 -5.50 -6.77 4.09
C TYR A 14 -5.84 -7.89 5.07
N PHE A 15 -6.84 -8.70 4.74
CA PHE A 15 -7.34 -9.83 5.53
C PHE A 15 -7.81 -9.41 6.93
N LEU A 16 -8.49 -8.25 7.05
CA LEU A 16 -8.93 -7.67 8.32
C LEU A 16 -10.35 -8.05 8.71
N SER A 17 -11.15 -8.61 7.79
CA SER A 17 -12.58 -8.91 8.00
C SER A 17 -12.80 -10.24 8.74
N ASN A 18 -12.17 -10.37 9.94
CA ASN A 18 -12.21 -11.58 10.77
C ASN A 18 -12.91 -11.36 12.12
N GLY A 19 -13.90 -10.44 12.16
CA GLY A 19 -14.62 -10.12 13.40
C GLY A 19 -13.88 -9.15 14.33
N GLY A 20 -12.80 -8.51 13.87
CA GLY A 20 -12.13 -7.44 14.59
C GLY A 20 -13.02 -6.23 14.80
N ILE A 21 -12.66 -5.36 15.76
CA ILE A 21 -13.43 -4.15 16.12
C ILE A 21 -12.58 -2.93 15.76
N THR A 22 -13.21 -1.89 15.19
CA THR A 22 -12.60 -0.59 14.94
C THR A 22 -13.49 0.53 15.49
N CYS A 23 -12.93 1.75 15.55
CA CYS A 23 -13.71 2.93 15.93
C CYS A 23 -14.18 3.69 14.68
N GLN A 24 -15.48 3.96 14.61
CA GLN A 24 -16.06 4.84 13.60
C GLN A 24 -16.97 5.86 14.27
N ASN A 25 -16.63 7.16 14.13
CA ASN A 25 -17.37 8.27 14.77
C ASN A 25 -17.56 8.06 16.29
N GLY A 26 -16.52 7.62 17.00
CA GLY A 26 -16.59 7.36 18.45
C GLY A 26 -17.29 6.09 18.87
N LYS A 27 -17.83 5.29 17.95
CA LYS A 27 -18.53 4.02 18.22
C LYS A 27 -17.70 2.82 17.81
N MET A 28 -17.76 1.74 18.60
CA MET A 28 -17.18 0.45 18.23
C MET A 28 -18.02 -0.18 17.12
N VAL A 29 -17.37 -0.54 16.00
CA VAL A 29 -17.99 -1.23 14.87
C VAL A 29 -17.16 -2.45 14.47
N LYS A 30 -17.80 -3.50 13.99
CA LYS A 30 -17.10 -4.65 13.42
C LYS A 30 -16.38 -4.26 12.15
N VAL A 31 -15.16 -4.78 11.96
CA VAL A 31 -14.44 -4.69 10.69
C VAL A 31 -14.97 -5.77 9.78
N ASP A 32 -15.80 -5.39 8.83
CA ASP A 32 -16.31 -6.25 7.76
C ASP A 32 -16.29 -5.47 6.44
N LYS A 33 -15.35 -5.84 5.57
CA LYS A 33 -15.21 -5.27 4.22
C LYS A 33 -15.73 -6.23 3.15
N GLY A 34 -16.26 -7.38 3.56
CA GLY A 34 -16.75 -8.42 2.69
C GLY A 34 -15.89 -9.70 2.67
N ASN A 35 -16.39 -10.71 1.97
CA ASN A 35 -15.77 -12.04 1.93
C ASN A 35 -14.35 -12.05 1.31
N TRP A 36 -14.08 -11.09 0.42
CA TRP A 36 -12.78 -10.94 -0.25
C TRP A 36 -11.63 -10.54 0.70
N ASP A 37 -11.97 -9.93 1.87
CA ASP A 37 -10.98 -9.47 2.86
C ASP A 37 -10.91 -10.42 4.08
N LYS A 38 -11.52 -11.61 4.01
CA LYS A 38 -11.42 -12.62 5.07
C LYS A 38 -10.10 -13.37 4.98
N SER A 39 -9.44 -13.56 6.11
CA SER A 39 -8.27 -14.42 6.21
C SER A 39 -8.65 -15.91 6.08
N LYS A 40 -7.82 -16.65 5.38
CA LYS A 40 -7.87 -18.12 5.28
C LYS A 40 -6.72 -18.80 6.04
N GLY A 41 -6.03 -18.04 6.90
CA GLY A 41 -4.81 -18.47 7.57
C GLY A 41 -3.55 -17.90 6.91
N ALA A 42 -2.46 -17.82 7.69
CA ALA A 42 -1.24 -17.14 7.25
C ALA A 42 -0.63 -17.75 5.98
N GLU A 43 -0.60 -19.06 5.90
CA GLU A 43 -0.02 -19.81 4.76
C GLU A 43 -0.80 -19.53 3.46
N ILE A 44 -2.13 -19.73 3.47
CA ILE A 44 -2.97 -19.52 2.30
C ILE A 44 -2.96 -18.04 1.85
N ASN A 45 -2.96 -17.11 2.80
CA ASN A 45 -2.85 -15.68 2.50
C ASN A 45 -1.49 -15.36 1.87
N HIS A 46 -0.42 -16.01 2.32
CA HIS A 46 0.92 -15.83 1.77
C HIS A 46 1.03 -16.41 0.34
N GLU A 47 0.52 -17.61 0.12
CA GLU A 47 0.44 -18.21 -1.23
C GLU A 47 -0.35 -17.33 -2.21
N PHE A 48 -1.46 -16.75 -1.75
CA PHE A 48 -2.20 -15.77 -2.53
C PHE A 48 -1.32 -14.57 -2.90
N ASN A 49 -0.53 -14.03 -1.95
CA ASN A 49 0.38 -12.91 -2.19
C ASN A 49 1.46 -13.26 -3.21
N ILE A 50 2.08 -14.43 -3.11
CA ILE A 50 3.04 -14.93 -4.11
C ILE A 50 2.39 -15.02 -5.49
N ALA A 51 1.19 -15.59 -5.57
CA ALA A 51 0.52 -15.84 -6.84
C ALA A 51 0.21 -14.56 -7.62
N TRP A 52 -0.39 -13.54 -6.98
CA TRP A 52 -0.72 -12.30 -7.68
C TRP A 52 0.52 -11.43 -7.95
N LEU A 53 1.50 -11.37 -7.03
CA LEU A 53 2.77 -10.67 -7.24
C LEU A 53 3.55 -11.25 -8.42
N THR A 54 3.60 -12.58 -8.55
CA THR A 54 4.22 -13.26 -9.69
C THR A 54 3.57 -12.84 -11.01
N ARG A 55 2.23 -12.72 -11.04
CA ARG A 55 1.51 -12.23 -12.23
C ARG A 55 1.84 -10.78 -12.55
N CYS A 56 1.87 -9.91 -11.54
CA CYS A 56 2.30 -8.51 -11.69
C CYS A 56 3.73 -8.44 -12.24
N GLN A 57 4.65 -9.20 -11.67
CA GLN A 57 6.04 -9.24 -12.13
C GLN A 57 6.17 -9.66 -13.61
N LYS A 58 5.37 -10.63 -14.07
CA LYS A 58 5.36 -11.08 -15.47
C LYS A 58 4.95 -9.98 -16.44
N VAL A 59 3.95 -9.17 -16.10
CA VAL A 59 3.43 -8.11 -16.97
C VAL A 59 4.17 -6.77 -16.85
N LEU A 60 5.06 -6.61 -15.87
CA LEU A 60 5.97 -5.47 -15.79
C LEU A 60 7.01 -5.52 -16.93
N LYS A 61 7.30 -4.35 -17.54
CA LYS A 61 8.46 -4.16 -18.42
C LYS A 61 9.77 -4.48 -17.69
N PRO A 62 10.90 -4.69 -18.39
CA PRO A 62 12.19 -5.00 -17.74
C PRO A 62 12.61 -4.01 -16.66
N ASN A 63 12.32 -2.72 -16.86
CA ASN A 63 12.62 -1.63 -15.92
C ASN A 63 11.40 -1.17 -15.12
N GLY A 64 10.27 -1.88 -15.22
CA GLY A 64 9.03 -1.54 -14.53
C GLY A 64 9.11 -1.76 -13.03
N THR A 65 8.25 -1.03 -12.30
CA THR A 65 8.17 -1.08 -10.85
C THR A 65 6.75 -1.32 -10.35
N ILE A 66 6.63 -1.75 -9.11
CA ILE A 66 5.36 -1.92 -8.41
C ILE A 66 5.43 -1.25 -7.05
N MET A 67 4.36 -0.55 -6.67
CA MET A 67 4.11 -0.12 -5.30
C MET A 67 2.90 -0.85 -4.74
N VAL A 68 3.03 -1.39 -3.53
CA VAL A 68 1.98 -2.17 -2.88
C VAL A 68 1.69 -1.62 -1.50
N SER A 69 0.45 -1.19 -1.28
CA SER A 69 -0.03 -0.74 0.04
C SER A 69 -0.37 -1.92 0.94
N GLY A 70 -0.17 -1.74 2.24
CA GLY A 70 -0.60 -2.71 3.24
C GLY A 70 -0.48 -2.18 4.67
N THR A 71 -1.20 -2.83 5.57
CA THR A 71 -1.02 -2.67 7.01
C THR A 71 -0.11 -3.77 7.55
N LEU A 72 0.23 -3.71 8.84
CA LEU A 72 1.04 -4.72 9.53
C LEU A 72 0.54 -6.17 9.32
N HIS A 73 -0.77 -6.36 9.05
CA HIS A 73 -1.39 -7.68 8.90
C HIS A 73 -1.02 -8.38 7.59
N VAL A 74 -0.57 -7.64 6.58
CA VAL A 74 -0.29 -8.21 5.25
C VAL A 74 1.09 -7.81 4.71
N ILE A 75 1.64 -6.65 5.13
CA ILE A 75 2.82 -6.06 4.48
C ILE A 75 4.08 -6.92 4.62
N TYR A 76 4.24 -7.62 5.75
CA TYR A 76 5.39 -8.51 5.96
C TYR A 76 5.36 -9.72 5.02
N SER A 77 4.16 -10.29 4.81
CA SER A 77 3.95 -11.38 3.84
C SER A 77 4.22 -10.90 2.41
N ILE A 78 3.78 -9.69 2.05
CA ILE A 78 4.04 -9.08 0.74
C ILE A 78 5.54 -8.86 0.53
N GLY A 79 6.24 -8.28 1.50
CA GLY A 79 7.69 -8.06 1.42
C GLY A 79 8.47 -9.36 1.27
N TYR A 80 8.10 -10.38 2.03
CA TYR A 80 8.72 -11.71 1.94
C TYR A 80 8.42 -12.38 0.60
N ALA A 81 7.18 -12.33 0.10
CA ALA A 81 6.80 -12.84 -1.21
C ALA A 81 7.59 -12.15 -2.35
N MET A 82 7.79 -10.82 -2.28
CA MET A 82 8.62 -10.10 -3.25
C MET A 82 10.07 -10.62 -3.27
N GLN A 83 10.64 -10.91 -2.10
CA GLN A 83 11.99 -11.49 -2.01
C GLN A 83 12.05 -12.90 -2.60
N GLN A 84 11.06 -13.75 -2.30
CA GLN A 84 10.99 -15.12 -2.83
C GLN A 84 10.91 -15.17 -4.37
N ILE A 85 10.21 -14.21 -5.00
CA ILE A 85 10.14 -14.11 -6.46
C ILE A 85 11.25 -13.24 -7.07
N ASN A 86 12.30 -12.93 -6.30
CA ASN A 86 13.46 -12.16 -6.72
C ASN A 86 13.15 -10.75 -7.26
N MET A 87 12.15 -10.05 -6.73
CA MET A 87 11.97 -8.62 -6.95
C MET A 87 13.00 -7.83 -6.14
N LYS A 88 13.42 -6.66 -6.66
CA LYS A 88 14.31 -5.74 -5.96
C LYS A 88 13.50 -4.74 -5.17
N ILE A 89 13.44 -4.89 -3.84
CA ILE A 89 12.81 -3.88 -2.97
C ILE A 89 13.67 -2.62 -2.97
N LEU A 90 13.05 -1.47 -3.23
CA LEU A 90 13.68 -0.16 -3.34
C LEU A 90 13.46 0.68 -2.08
N ASN A 91 12.21 0.78 -1.62
CA ASN A 91 11.82 1.51 -0.42
C ASN A 91 10.72 0.81 0.35
N ASN A 92 10.71 1.07 1.65
CA ASN A 92 9.58 0.87 2.56
C ASN A 92 9.05 2.26 2.93
N ILE A 93 8.01 2.73 2.24
CA ILE A 93 7.42 4.05 2.43
C ILE A 93 6.38 3.95 3.54
N THR A 94 6.45 4.85 4.52
CA THR A 94 5.47 4.97 5.60
C THR A 94 4.52 6.11 5.32
N TRP A 95 3.25 5.81 5.07
CA TRP A 95 2.19 6.81 5.08
C TRP A 95 1.69 7.01 6.51
N GLN A 96 2.03 8.15 7.10
CA GLN A 96 1.62 8.56 8.43
C GLN A 96 0.31 9.37 8.37
N LYS A 97 -0.68 8.95 9.14
CA LYS A 97 -1.97 9.63 9.30
C LYS A 97 -1.90 10.50 10.56
N PRO A 98 -2.01 11.84 10.46
CA PRO A 98 -1.92 12.72 11.65
C PRO A 98 -3.10 12.53 12.61
N ASN A 99 -4.27 12.12 12.10
CA ASN A 99 -5.49 11.93 12.89
C ASN A 99 -6.03 10.49 12.74
N PRO A 100 -5.34 9.47 13.28
CA PRO A 100 -5.79 8.09 13.22
C PRO A 100 -7.00 7.87 14.14
N PRO A 101 -7.86 6.86 13.87
CA PRO A 101 -8.89 6.43 14.82
C PRO A 101 -8.24 6.00 16.14
N PRO A 102 -8.82 6.36 17.31
CA PRO A 102 -8.28 5.96 18.60
C PRO A 102 -8.30 4.44 18.80
N ASN A 103 -7.33 3.93 19.55
CA ASN A 103 -7.35 2.56 20.04
C ASN A 103 -8.21 2.47 21.31
N LEU A 104 -9.47 2.04 21.15
CA LEU A 104 -10.43 1.95 22.25
C LEU A 104 -10.07 0.86 23.29
N ALA A 105 -9.29 -0.14 22.91
CA ALA A 105 -8.85 -1.20 23.80
C ALA A 105 -7.73 -0.74 24.77
N CYS A 106 -6.99 0.32 24.44
CA CYS A 106 -5.87 0.87 25.20
C CYS A 106 -4.78 -0.17 25.58
N LYS A 107 -4.63 -1.24 24.76
CA LYS A 107 -3.69 -2.36 25.03
C LYS A 107 -2.44 -2.35 24.17
N TYR A 108 -2.35 -1.46 23.18
CA TYR A 108 -1.24 -1.28 22.26
C TYR A 108 -1.25 0.12 21.68
N PHE A 109 -0.20 0.52 20.98
CA PHE A 109 -0.12 1.83 20.34
C PHE A 109 -1.19 2.03 19.27
N THR A 110 -1.70 3.25 19.14
CA THR A 110 -2.66 3.60 18.08
C THR A 110 -2.04 3.42 16.70
N HIS A 111 -2.71 2.66 15.83
CA HIS A 111 -2.25 2.45 14.46
C HIS A 111 -2.43 3.72 13.64
N SER A 112 -1.34 4.43 13.40
CA SER A 112 -1.32 5.72 12.69
C SER A 112 -0.68 5.63 11.31
N THR A 113 -0.24 4.44 10.88
CA THR A 113 0.51 4.29 9.64
C THR A 113 -0.05 3.19 8.75
N GLU A 114 0.15 3.36 7.43
CA GLU A 114 0.15 2.28 6.45
C GLU A 114 1.51 2.25 5.77
N THR A 115 1.89 1.09 5.26
CA THR A 115 3.16 0.89 4.58
C THR A 115 2.95 0.70 3.09
N ILE A 116 3.85 1.25 2.28
CA ILE A 116 3.89 1.02 0.84
C ILE A 116 5.27 0.47 0.51
N ILE A 117 5.34 -0.77 0.03
CA ILE A 117 6.59 -1.33 -0.46
C ILE A 117 6.73 -0.99 -1.94
N TRP A 118 7.82 -0.34 -2.30
CA TRP A 118 8.21 -0.09 -3.69
C TRP A 118 9.27 -1.08 -4.11
N ALA A 119 9.03 -1.78 -5.21
CA ALA A 119 9.95 -2.78 -5.75
C ALA A 119 10.08 -2.67 -7.28
N ALA A 120 11.29 -2.91 -7.78
CA ALA A 120 11.55 -3.11 -9.21
C ALA A 120 11.38 -4.58 -9.59
N LYS A 121 11.12 -4.85 -10.87
CA LYS A 121 10.87 -6.18 -11.41
C LYS A 121 11.92 -7.22 -10.99
N ASN A 122 13.20 -6.84 -10.96
CA ASN A 122 14.31 -7.69 -10.51
C ASN A 122 15.59 -6.84 -10.28
N ASN A 123 16.67 -7.47 -9.87
CA ASN A 123 17.94 -6.81 -9.58
C ASN A 123 18.64 -6.17 -10.80
N LYS A 124 18.27 -6.56 -12.03
CA LYS A 124 18.83 -6.00 -13.28
C LYS A 124 18.04 -4.77 -13.75
N SER A 125 16.88 -4.48 -13.18
CA SER A 125 16.02 -3.38 -13.57
C SER A 125 16.70 -2.03 -13.32
N LYS A 126 16.67 -1.17 -14.34
CA LYS A 126 17.07 0.25 -14.28
C LYS A 126 15.79 1.08 -14.20
N HIS A 127 15.18 1.09 -13.02
CA HIS A 127 13.89 1.75 -12.80
C HIS A 127 13.99 3.28 -12.95
N LEU A 128 12.88 3.89 -13.36
CA LEU A 128 12.72 5.34 -13.37
C LEU A 128 12.41 5.82 -11.95
N PHE A 129 12.98 6.96 -11.58
CA PHE A 129 12.59 7.76 -10.42
C PHE A 129 12.71 9.24 -10.77
N ASN A 130 11.61 9.96 -10.72
CA ASN A 130 11.52 11.38 -11.05
C ASN A 130 12.06 12.24 -9.89
N TYR A 131 13.35 12.08 -9.61
CA TYR A 131 14.05 12.72 -8.47
C TYR A 131 13.88 14.24 -8.43
N LYS A 132 13.95 14.92 -9.59
CA LYS A 132 13.82 16.39 -9.65
C LYS A 132 12.42 16.84 -9.23
N ASP A 133 11.37 16.17 -9.72
CA ASP A 133 9.98 16.49 -9.40
C ASP A 133 9.69 16.23 -7.92
N MET A 134 10.20 15.11 -7.38
CA MET A 134 10.10 14.81 -5.95
C MET A 134 10.81 15.86 -5.08
N LYS A 135 11.96 16.39 -5.53
CA LYS A 135 12.63 17.52 -4.86
C LYS A 135 11.79 18.79 -4.88
N LEU A 136 11.20 19.13 -6.03
CA LEU A 136 10.33 20.31 -6.16
C LEU A 136 9.13 20.20 -5.23
N LEU A 137 8.46 19.05 -5.18
CA LEU A 137 7.35 18.80 -4.26
C LEU A 137 7.75 18.89 -2.78
N ASN A 138 9.02 18.72 -2.45
CA ASN A 138 9.54 18.76 -1.08
C ASN A 138 10.39 20.02 -0.81
N ASN A 139 9.95 21.16 -1.30
CA ASN A 139 10.63 22.46 -1.08
C ASN A 139 12.13 22.43 -1.46
N ASN A 140 12.46 21.86 -2.60
CA ASN A 140 13.81 21.67 -3.11
C ASN A 140 14.74 20.80 -2.24
N LYS A 141 14.17 20.04 -1.27
CA LYS A 141 14.90 19.08 -0.45
C LYS A 141 14.60 17.66 -0.92
N GLN A 142 15.54 16.75 -0.67
CA GLN A 142 15.35 15.32 -0.97
C GLN A 142 14.13 14.77 -0.24
N MET A 143 13.19 14.15 -0.97
CA MET A 143 12.00 13.56 -0.36
C MET A 143 12.38 12.30 0.41
N LYS A 144 11.87 12.21 1.63
CA LYS A 144 12.04 11.05 2.51
C LYS A 144 10.91 10.05 2.30
N ASP A 145 11.05 8.87 2.87
CA ASP A 145 10.13 7.75 2.80
C ASP A 145 9.04 7.75 3.90
N VAL A 146 8.96 8.81 4.69
CA VAL A 146 7.84 9.05 5.61
C VAL A 146 6.98 10.19 5.08
N TRP A 147 5.72 9.87 4.72
CA TRP A 147 4.77 10.81 4.13
C TRP A 147 3.59 11.06 5.05
N THR A 148 3.48 12.28 5.57
CA THR A 148 2.36 12.68 6.42
C THR A 148 1.24 13.22 5.55
N MET A 149 0.12 12.48 5.48
CA MET A 149 -1.07 12.84 4.70
C MET A 149 -2.33 12.40 5.43
N THR A 150 -3.39 13.19 5.32
CA THR A 150 -4.71 12.83 5.88
C THR A 150 -5.37 11.70 5.07
N SER A 151 -6.35 11.03 5.67
CA SER A 151 -7.29 10.16 4.94
C SER A 151 -8.08 10.97 3.91
N PRO A 152 -8.74 10.32 2.92
CA PRO A 152 -9.49 11.01 1.86
C PRO A 152 -10.44 12.06 2.39
N LYS A 153 -10.39 13.26 1.82
CA LYS A 153 -11.21 14.42 2.17
C LYS A 153 -12.67 14.22 1.74
N LYS A 154 -13.57 15.12 2.17
CA LYS A 154 -15.00 15.03 1.82
C LYS A 154 -15.25 15.18 0.32
N ASP A 155 -14.55 16.08 -0.32
CA ASP A 155 -14.62 16.35 -1.77
C ASP A 155 -14.16 15.16 -2.61
N GLU A 156 -13.21 14.37 -2.12
CA GLU A 156 -12.76 13.13 -2.77
C GLU A 156 -13.81 12.00 -2.75
N LYS A 157 -14.90 12.17 -1.98
CA LYS A 157 -15.97 11.18 -1.78
C LYS A 157 -17.27 11.54 -2.49
N LYS A 158 -17.25 12.54 -3.38
CA LYS A 158 -18.45 13.05 -4.08
C LYS A 158 -19.16 12.01 -4.97
N PHE A 159 -18.45 10.99 -5.43
CA PHE A 159 -19.01 9.91 -6.26
C PHE A 159 -19.39 8.65 -5.45
N GLY A 160 -19.36 8.72 -4.12
CA GLY A 160 -19.66 7.61 -3.23
C GLY A 160 -18.53 7.34 -2.24
N ARG A 161 -18.81 6.47 -1.27
CA ARG A 161 -17.84 6.05 -0.24
C ARG A 161 -17.34 4.65 -0.55
N HIS A 162 -16.03 4.52 -0.78
CA HIS A 162 -15.38 3.21 -0.74
C HIS A 162 -14.65 3.04 0.61
N PRO A 163 -14.81 1.90 1.32
CA PRO A 163 -14.30 1.72 2.68
C PRO A 163 -12.77 1.78 2.79
N THR A 164 -12.06 1.52 1.70
CA THR A 164 -10.59 1.51 1.63
C THR A 164 -10.01 2.54 0.67
N GLN A 165 -10.77 3.59 0.32
CA GLN A 165 -10.32 4.64 -0.58
C GLN A 165 -9.01 5.25 -0.09
N LYS A 166 -8.03 5.40 -0.99
CA LYS A 166 -6.78 6.11 -0.74
C LYS A 166 -6.94 7.60 -1.10
N PRO A 167 -6.25 8.53 -0.39
CA PRO A 167 -6.30 9.96 -0.72
C PRO A 167 -5.64 10.22 -2.07
N LEU A 168 -6.20 11.16 -2.83
CA LEU A 168 -5.67 11.57 -4.14
C LEU A 168 -4.24 12.08 -4.04
N GLU A 169 -3.90 12.80 -2.96
CA GLU A 169 -2.54 13.28 -2.71
C GLU A 169 -1.52 12.13 -2.70
N LEU A 170 -1.86 10.99 -2.06
CA LEU A 170 -1.00 9.82 -2.04
C LEU A 170 -0.80 9.23 -3.43
N ILE A 171 -1.89 9.03 -4.17
CA ILE A 171 -1.84 8.45 -5.52
C ILE A 171 -1.09 9.37 -6.48
N ASN A 172 -1.35 10.68 -6.44
CA ASN A 172 -0.64 11.65 -7.26
C ASN A 172 0.87 11.63 -6.99
N ARG A 173 1.30 11.59 -5.72
CA ARG A 173 2.72 11.50 -5.38
C ARG A 173 3.36 10.23 -5.89
N ILE A 174 2.69 9.09 -5.77
CA ILE A 174 3.12 7.80 -6.30
C ILE A 174 3.32 7.89 -7.82
N LEU A 175 2.32 8.39 -8.55
CA LEU A 175 2.36 8.48 -10.01
C LEU A 175 3.41 9.47 -10.52
N LEU A 176 3.65 10.56 -9.79
CA LEU A 176 4.68 11.53 -10.15
C LEU A 176 6.09 11.02 -9.88
N ALA A 177 6.26 10.08 -8.96
CA ALA A 177 7.56 9.54 -8.60
C ALA A 177 8.10 8.51 -9.62
N THR A 178 7.19 7.86 -10.41
CA THR A 178 7.52 6.68 -11.24
C THR A 178 7.16 6.84 -12.70
#